data_84787cf9aec4f22e288fd338724b77eb
#
_entry.id   84787cf9aec4f22e288fd338724b77eb
#
_cell.length_a   1.000
_cell.length_b   1.000
_cell.length_c   1.000
_cell.angle_alpha   90.00
_cell.angle_beta   90.00
_cell.angle_gamma   90.00
#
_symmetry.space_group_name_H-M   'P 1'
#
loop_
_entity.id
_entity.type
_entity.pdbx_description
1 polymer ?
#
loop_
_entity_poly.entity_id
_entity_poly.type
_entity_poly.pdbx_seq_one_letter_code
_entity_poly.pdbx_strand_id
1 'polypeptide(L)'
;MVSRVLYRPFDTEDFDAIALILQRLWHNNSDNDEYNRLEAACDLAYCLSSSTFSQVAVIDGQARGIALARAGQSSGATVKEHW
;
A
#
# COMPACT_ATOMS: atom_id res chain seq x y z
N MET A 1 1.60 7.46 25.69
CA MET A 1 0.50 7.91 24.82
C MET A 1 0.17 6.82 23.82
N VAL A 2 -1.10 6.55 23.66
CA VAL A 2 -1.55 5.50 22.75
C VAL A 2 -1.87 6.13 21.40
N SER A 3 -1.22 5.62 20.35
CA SER A 3 -1.52 6.06 19.00
C SER A 3 -2.89 5.54 18.58
N ARG A 4 -3.66 6.39 17.93
CA ARG A 4 -4.95 5.99 17.41
C ARG A 4 -4.80 5.49 16.00
N VAL A 5 -5.26 4.27 15.74
CA VAL A 5 -5.25 3.68 14.41
C VAL A 5 -6.66 3.71 13.86
N LEU A 6 -6.79 4.31 12.69
CA LEU A 6 -8.05 4.37 11.95
C LEU A 6 -7.87 3.64 10.63
N TYR A 7 -8.94 2.97 10.21
CA TYR A 7 -8.94 2.28 8.92
C TYR A 7 -9.98 2.93 8.02
N ARG A 8 -9.59 3.22 6.81
CA ARG A 8 -10.51 3.81 5.83
C ARG A 8 -10.17 3.34 4.43
N PRO A 9 -11.10 3.47 3.47
CA PRO A 9 -10.81 3.12 2.08
C PRO A 9 -9.65 3.94 1.53
N PHE A 10 -8.94 3.37 0.57
CA PHE A 10 -7.86 4.06 -0.11
C PHE A 10 -8.40 5.27 -0.87
N ASP A 11 -7.67 6.36 -0.81
CA ASP A 11 -7.93 7.56 -1.58
C ASP A 11 -6.69 7.90 -2.41
N THR A 12 -6.90 8.53 -3.57
CA THR A 12 -5.78 8.88 -4.45
C THR A 12 -4.75 9.76 -3.76
N GLU A 13 -5.15 10.53 -2.77
CA GLU A 13 -4.22 11.34 -1.99
C GLU A 13 -3.25 10.51 -1.18
N ASP A 14 -3.58 9.24 -0.94
CA ASP A 14 -2.71 8.33 -0.19
C ASP A 14 -1.60 7.73 -1.03
N PHE A 15 -1.68 7.86 -2.35
CA PHE A 15 -0.82 7.12 -3.26
C PHE A 15 0.66 7.36 -2.98
N ASP A 16 1.06 8.61 -2.87
CA ASP A 16 2.48 8.94 -2.69
C ASP A 16 3.02 8.42 -1.37
N ALA A 17 2.25 8.57 -0.30
CA ALA A 17 2.67 8.10 1.03
C ALA A 17 2.81 6.58 1.06
N ILE A 18 1.84 5.87 0.48
CA ILE A 18 1.87 4.41 0.45
C ILE A 18 2.98 3.91 -0.47
N ALA A 19 3.16 4.55 -1.63
CA ALA A 19 4.24 4.18 -2.55
C ALA A 19 5.61 4.32 -1.88
N LEU A 20 5.79 5.36 -1.07
CA LEU A 20 7.04 5.56 -0.35
C LEU A 20 7.28 4.43 0.67
N ILE A 21 6.24 3.98 1.34
CA ILE A 21 6.35 2.86 2.27
C ILE A 21 6.78 1.59 1.51
N LEU A 22 6.16 1.31 0.37
CA LEU A 22 6.52 0.15 -0.43
C LEU A 22 7.95 0.25 -0.95
N GLN A 23 8.37 1.44 -1.34
CA GLN A 23 9.75 1.64 -1.78
C GLN A 23 10.73 1.27 -0.69
N ARG A 24 10.48 1.71 0.52
CA ARG A 24 11.37 1.44 1.65
C ARG A 24 11.41 -0.02 2.04
N LEU A 25 10.29 -0.71 1.89
CA LEU A 25 10.20 -2.11 2.29
C LEU A 25 10.73 -3.07 1.24
N TRP A 26 10.46 -2.83 -0.03
CA TRP A 26 10.76 -3.81 -1.08
C TRP A 26 11.45 -3.30 -2.31
N HIS A 27 11.41 -2.01 -2.56
CA HIS A 27 11.93 -1.45 -3.81
C HIS A 27 13.12 -0.54 -3.52
N ASN A 28 14.10 -1.08 -2.83
CA ASN A 28 15.31 -0.33 -2.48
C ASN A 28 16.58 -1.06 -2.89
N ASN A 29 16.49 -1.90 -3.92
CA ASN A 29 17.63 -2.71 -4.37
C ASN A 29 18.57 -1.97 -5.31
N SER A 30 18.13 -0.88 -5.89
CA SER A 30 18.92 -0.08 -6.80
C SER A 30 19.51 1.12 -6.06
N ASP A 31 20.66 1.59 -6.52
CA ASP A 31 21.24 2.84 -6.03
C ASP A 31 20.48 4.05 -6.54
N ASN A 32 19.63 3.87 -7.54
CA ASN A 32 18.84 4.95 -8.11
C ASN A 32 17.51 5.04 -7.36
N ASP A 33 17.39 6.05 -6.50
CA ASP A 33 16.20 6.24 -5.69
C ASP A 33 14.95 6.53 -6.53
N GLU A 34 15.13 7.25 -7.62
CA GLU A 34 14.00 7.56 -8.50
C GLU A 34 13.45 6.29 -9.17
N TYR A 35 14.34 5.40 -9.57
CA TYR A 35 13.93 4.11 -10.13
C TYR A 35 13.18 3.27 -9.09
N ASN A 36 13.67 3.24 -7.87
CA ASN A 36 13.02 2.51 -6.79
C ASN A 36 11.62 3.05 -6.52
N ARG A 37 11.47 4.36 -6.54
CA ARG A 37 10.18 5.01 -6.36
C ARG A 37 9.22 4.65 -7.49
N LEU A 38 9.71 4.63 -8.71
CA LEU A 38 8.89 4.29 -9.86
C LEU A 38 8.42 2.84 -9.80
N GLU A 39 9.30 1.93 -9.41
CA GLU A 39 8.91 0.54 -9.24
C GLU A 39 7.83 0.38 -8.18
N ALA A 40 7.97 1.06 -7.05
CA ALA A 40 6.99 1.01 -5.98
C ALA A 40 5.65 1.57 -6.45
N ALA A 41 5.68 2.67 -7.18
CA ALA A 41 4.45 3.27 -7.69
C ALA A 41 3.75 2.36 -8.69
N CYS A 42 4.49 1.71 -9.57
CA CYS A 42 3.93 0.77 -10.54
C CYS A 42 3.32 -0.45 -9.85
N ASP A 43 3.99 -0.98 -8.85
CA ASP A 43 3.50 -2.11 -8.08
C ASP A 43 2.20 -1.75 -7.35
N LEU A 44 2.18 -0.59 -6.72
CA LEU A 44 0.99 -0.14 -6.03
C LEU A 44 -0.18 0.06 -7.01
N ALA A 45 0.07 0.69 -8.13
CA ALA A 45 -0.96 0.92 -9.14
C ALA A 45 -1.53 -0.42 -9.64
N TYR A 46 -0.67 -1.39 -9.90
CA TYR A 46 -1.11 -2.71 -10.32
C TYR A 46 -1.96 -3.38 -9.26
N CYS A 47 -1.52 -3.35 -8.02
CA CYS A 47 -2.23 -3.98 -6.92
C CYS A 47 -3.60 -3.33 -6.70
N LEU A 48 -3.68 -2.01 -6.80
CA LEU A 48 -4.94 -1.30 -6.65
C LEU A 48 -5.91 -1.65 -7.78
N SER A 49 -5.41 -1.73 -9.02
CA SER A 49 -6.26 -2.03 -10.16
C SER A 49 -6.79 -3.47 -10.13
N SER A 50 -6.06 -4.39 -9.53
CA SER A 50 -6.47 -5.78 -9.45
C SER A 50 -7.21 -6.12 -8.16
N SER A 51 -7.32 -5.18 -7.23
CA SER A 51 -7.98 -5.40 -5.96
C SER A 51 -9.43 -4.91 -6.00
N THR A 52 -10.31 -5.63 -5.30
CA THR A 52 -11.70 -5.20 -5.16
C THR A 52 -11.96 -4.55 -3.80
N PHE A 53 -10.97 -4.57 -2.94
CA PHE A 53 -11.08 -4.05 -1.59
C PHE A 53 -9.75 -3.45 -1.19
N SER A 54 -9.78 -2.27 -0.60
CA SER A 54 -8.57 -1.63 -0.10
C SER A 54 -8.89 -0.88 1.19
N GLN A 55 -7.98 -0.97 2.15
CA GLN A 55 -8.07 -0.16 3.36
C GLN A 55 -6.71 0.38 3.72
N VAL A 56 -6.71 1.61 4.18
CA VAL A 56 -5.49 2.29 4.62
C VAL A 56 -5.54 2.41 6.13
N ALA A 57 -4.44 2.04 6.76
CA ALA A 57 -4.26 2.26 8.18
C ALA A 57 -3.68 3.65 8.38
N VAL A 58 -4.40 4.48 9.12
CA VAL A 58 -3.99 5.85 9.39
C VAL A 58 -3.63 5.96 10.87
N ILE A 59 -2.42 6.38 11.15
CA ILE A 59 -1.92 6.56 12.50
C ILE A 59 -1.56 8.02 12.67
N ASP A 60 -2.20 8.67 13.63
CA ASP A 60 -1.98 10.10 13.92
C ASP A 60 -2.13 10.98 12.68
N GLY A 61 -3.13 10.67 11.85
CA GLY A 61 -3.45 11.46 10.66
C GLY A 61 -2.60 11.14 9.44
N GLN A 62 -1.72 10.16 9.52
CA GLN A 62 -0.84 9.81 8.41
C GLN A 62 -1.09 8.38 7.95
N ALA A 63 -1.14 8.18 6.64
CA ALA A 63 -1.24 6.85 6.07
C ALA A 63 0.06 6.08 6.35
N ARG A 64 -0.07 4.93 7.01
CA ARG A 64 1.08 4.14 7.44
C ARG A 64 1.08 2.72 6.92
N GLY A 65 -0.02 2.26 6.37
CA GLY A 65 -0.08 0.92 5.83
C GLY A 65 -1.30 0.74 4.96
N ILE A 66 -1.31 -0.35 4.22
CA ILE A 66 -2.41 -0.66 3.32
C ILE A 66 -2.66 -2.15 3.30
N ALA A 67 -3.93 -2.52 3.24
CA ALA A 67 -4.37 -3.89 3.01
C ALA A 67 -5.17 -3.92 1.72
N LEU A 68 -4.83 -4.83 0.84
CA LEU A 68 -5.50 -5.01 -0.43
C LEU A 68 -6.00 -6.44 -0.52
N ALA A 69 -7.23 -6.59 -0.97
CA ALA A 69 -7.81 -7.90 -1.12
C ALA A 69 -8.54 -7.99 -2.45
N ARG A 70 -8.54 -9.17 -3.02
CA ARG A 70 -9.27 -9.46 -4.24
C ARG A 70 -10.36 -10.47 -3.90
N ALA A 71 -11.60 -10.01 -3.98
CA ALA A 71 -12.75 -10.85 -3.70
C ALA A 71 -13.13 -11.69 -4.91
N GLY A 72 -13.82 -12.81 -4.67
CA GLY A 72 -14.36 -13.62 -5.74
C GLY A 72 -13.42 -14.68 -6.29
N GLN A 73 -12.25 -14.83 -5.73
CA GLN A 73 -11.33 -15.89 -6.15
C GLN A 73 -11.67 -17.18 -5.44
N SER A 74 -11.77 -18.26 -6.20
CA SER A 74 -12.13 -19.56 -5.65
C SER A 74 -11.07 -20.12 -4.68
N SER A 75 -9.84 -19.74 -4.88
CA SER A 75 -8.74 -20.15 -4.00
C SER A 75 -8.61 -19.28 -2.77
N GLY A 76 -9.58 -18.41 -2.54
CA GLY A 76 -9.53 -17.43 -1.48
C GLY A 76 -8.96 -16.11 -1.94
N ALA A 77 -9.10 -15.13 -1.09
CA ALA A 77 -8.57 -13.81 -1.38
C ALA A 77 -7.06 -13.80 -1.23
N THR A 78 -6.39 -13.13 -2.17
CA THR A 78 -5.00 -12.82 -2.00
C THR A 78 -4.93 -11.52 -1.21
N VAL A 79 -4.34 -11.58 -0.05
CA VAL A 79 -4.19 -10.41 0.80
C VAL A 79 -2.74 -10.04 0.81
N LYS A 80 -2.46 -8.80 0.44
CA LYS A 80 -1.13 -8.24 0.61
C LYS A 80 -1.12 -7.41 1.88
N GLU A 81 -0.52 -7.96 2.90
CA GLU A 81 -0.27 -7.25 4.14
C GLU A 81 1.23 -7.05 4.22
N HIS A 82 1.62 -5.82 4.24
CA HIS A 82 2.99 -5.52 3.95
C HIS A 82 3.57 -4.51 4.93
N TRP A 83 3.60 -4.90 6.18
CA TRP A 83 4.19 -4.06 7.20
C TRP A 83 4.66 -4.88 8.41
#